data_fddaf41b8650403dfa1a49f268c058b4
#
_entry.id   fddaf41b8650403dfa1a49f268c058b4
#
_cell.length_a   1.000
_cell.length_b   1.000
_cell.length_c   1.000
_cell.angle_alpha   90.00
_cell.angle_beta   90.00
_cell.angle_gamma   90.00
#
_symmetry.space_group_name_H-M   'P 1'
#
loop_
_entity.id
_entity.type
_entity.pdbx_description
1 polymer ?
#
loop_
_entity_poly.entity_id
_entity_poly.type
_entity_poly.pdbx_seq_one_letter_code
_entity_poly.pdbx_strand_id
1 'polypeptide(L)'
;MSDLRARIDALAASSDLDRATALPVLNDFLDALDAGEIRAAERADDGTWNANGWVKQGILVGFRLGQIIDQSEGAFRFFDKDTYPIKPMTLDDGVRVVPGGSTIRRGAHLARGVVCMPPMYVNVGAYVDAGTMVDSHALVGSCAQIGKHVHLSAAAQIGGVLEPIGAVPVVIEDDVFVGGGCGVYEGCVVREGAVLAAGVILTGSSRVYDLVNETVHTRGDSGQLEIPAGAVVVPGSRAVASEFGQAHGLSLAAPVIVKYRDASTNASTALEDALR
;
A
#
# COMPACT_ATOMS: atom_id res chain seq x y z
N MET A 1 11.13 10.86 -18.93
CA MET A 1 10.00 9.98 -18.58
C MET A 1 9.43 9.22 -19.78
N SER A 2 9.05 9.87 -20.90
CA SER A 2 8.54 9.18 -22.10
C SER A 2 9.51 8.14 -22.69
N ASP A 3 10.81 8.41 -22.69
CA ASP A 3 11.84 7.49 -23.16
C ASP A 3 11.99 6.24 -22.27
N LEU A 4 12.01 6.42 -20.95
CA LEU A 4 12.12 5.31 -20.00
C LEU A 4 10.90 4.37 -20.12
N ARG A 5 9.69 4.93 -20.23
CA ARG A 5 8.48 4.14 -20.44
C ARG A 5 8.57 3.31 -21.72
N ALA A 6 8.96 3.91 -22.85
CA ALA A 6 9.09 3.19 -24.12
C ALA A 6 10.12 2.04 -24.05
N ARG A 7 11.23 2.25 -23.33
CA ARG A 7 12.25 1.22 -23.09
C ARG A 7 11.70 0.07 -22.24
N ILE A 8 10.95 0.36 -21.18
CA ILE A 8 10.30 -0.66 -20.33
C ILE A 8 9.23 -1.42 -21.10
N ASP A 9 8.37 -0.72 -21.87
CA ASP A 9 7.35 -1.36 -22.69
C ASP A 9 7.98 -2.33 -23.71
N ALA A 10 9.11 -1.96 -24.32
CA ALA A 10 9.86 -2.85 -25.23
C ALA A 10 10.40 -4.09 -24.53
N LEU A 11 10.96 -3.96 -23.31
CA LEU A 11 11.42 -5.09 -22.50
C LEU A 11 10.24 -5.99 -22.07
N ALA A 12 9.12 -5.40 -21.71
CA ALA A 12 7.94 -6.15 -21.29
C ALA A 12 7.35 -6.99 -22.44
N ALA A 13 7.40 -6.47 -23.66
CA ALA A 13 6.91 -7.15 -24.86
C ALA A 13 7.86 -8.27 -25.35
N SER A 14 9.12 -8.26 -24.95
CA SER A 14 10.10 -9.27 -25.35
C SER A 14 9.93 -10.58 -24.57
N SER A 15 9.88 -11.69 -25.28
CA SER A 15 9.91 -13.04 -24.69
C SER A 15 11.31 -13.47 -24.24
N ASP A 16 12.35 -12.95 -24.89
CA ASP A 16 13.75 -13.21 -24.58
C ASP A 16 14.42 -11.89 -24.21
N LEU A 17 14.95 -11.83 -22.98
CA LEU A 17 15.58 -10.65 -22.41
C LEU A 17 17.08 -10.86 -22.35
N ASP A 18 17.82 -10.17 -23.23
CA ASP A 18 19.25 -10.06 -23.05
C ASP A 18 19.56 -9.26 -21.79
N ARG A 19 20.11 -9.94 -20.79
CA ARG A 19 20.38 -9.36 -19.49
C ARG A 19 21.34 -8.17 -19.53
N ALA A 20 22.35 -8.23 -20.41
CA ALA A 20 23.37 -7.20 -20.49
C ALA A 20 22.79 -5.84 -20.93
N THR A 21 21.82 -5.87 -21.83
CA THR A 21 21.15 -4.66 -22.35
C THR A 21 19.95 -4.25 -21.49
N ALA A 22 19.26 -5.20 -20.85
CA ALA A 22 18.06 -4.92 -20.09
C ALA A 22 18.35 -4.40 -18.66
N LEU A 23 19.42 -4.86 -17.99
CA LEU A 23 19.77 -4.42 -16.63
C LEU A 23 19.97 -2.91 -16.49
N PRO A 24 20.68 -2.21 -17.40
CA PRO A 24 20.80 -0.76 -17.30
C PRO A 24 19.44 -0.04 -17.32
N VAL A 25 18.53 -0.49 -18.20
CA VAL A 25 17.17 0.07 -18.30
C VAL A 25 16.37 -0.18 -17.02
N LEU A 26 16.48 -1.39 -16.47
CA LEU A 26 15.84 -1.73 -15.20
C LEU A 26 16.42 -0.91 -14.04
N ASN A 27 17.72 -0.65 -14.01
CA ASN A 27 18.33 0.19 -12.98
C ASN A 27 17.81 1.62 -13.05
N ASP A 28 17.77 2.24 -14.24
CA ASP A 28 17.18 3.57 -14.43
C ASP A 28 15.71 3.61 -13.93
N PHE A 29 14.97 2.54 -14.18
CA PHE A 29 13.57 2.40 -13.75
C PHE A 29 13.43 2.29 -12.23
N LEU A 30 14.28 1.47 -11.59
CA LEU A 30 14.28 1.31 -10.13
C LEU A 30 14.75 2.58 -9.42
N ASP A 31 15.71 3.30 -9.99
CA ASP A 31 16.17 4.58 -9.45
C ASP A 31 15.07 5.64 -9.53
N ALA A 32 14.29 5.69 -10.61
CA ALA A 32 13.13 6.58 -10.74
C ALA A 32 12.00 6.22 -9.75
N LEU A 33 11.78 4.92 -9.48
CA LEU A 33 10.86 4.48 -8.42
C LEU A 33 11.36 4.89 -7.03
N ASP A 34 12.64 4.65 -6.74
CA ASP A 34 13.28 5.00 -5.48
C ASP A 34 13.22 6.50 -5.18
N ALA A 35 13.37 7.32 -6.23
CA ALA A 35 13.25 8.78 -6.14
C ALA A 35 11.80 9.26 -6.04
N GLY A 36 10.81 8.41 -6.32
CA GLY A 36 9.40 8.79 -6.37
C GLY A 36 9.01 9.59 -7.62
N GLU A 37 9.86 9.61 -8.64
CA GLU A 37 9.61 10.28 -9.92
C GLU A 37 8.54 9.59 -10.76
N ILE A 38 8.37 8.29 -10.55
CA ILE A 38 7.33 7.45 -11.15
C ILE A 38 6.60 6.68 -10.06
N ARG A 39 5.30 6.45 -10.28
CA ARG A 39 4.42 5.78 -9.31
C ARG A 39 3.58 4.71 -9.99
N ALA A 40 3.20 3.67 -9.24
CA ALA A 40 2.35 2.59 -9.72
C ALA A 40 0.88 3.01 -9.92
N ALA A 41 0.46 4.12 -9.31
CA ALA A 41 -0.81 4.78 -9.59
C ALA A 41 -0.71 6.27 -9.31
N GLU A 42 -1.53 7.06 -10.00
CA GLU A 42 -1.62 8.51 -9.88
C GLU A 42 -3.07 8.95 -9.75
N ARG A 43 -3.29 10.05 -9.03
CA ARG A 43 -4.59 10.66 -8.86
C ARG A 43 -4.81 11.67 -10.00
N ALA A 44 -5.92 11.51 -10.72
CA ALA A 44 -6.36 12.47 -11.73
C ALA A 44 -6.99 13.72 -11.08
N ASP A 45 -7.18 14.78 -11.87
CA ASP A 45 -7.76 16.05 -11.41
C ASP A 45 -9.19 15.90 -10.87
N ASP A 46 -9.93 14.90 -11.33
CA ASP A 46 -11.27 14.56 -10.85
C ASP A 46 -11.27 13.75 -9.55
N GLY A 47 -10.08 13.45 -9.00
CA GLY A 47 -9.89 12.69 -7.78
C GLY A 47 -9.87 11.17 -7.96
N THR A 48 -10.03 10.65 -9.18
CA THR A 48 -9.94 9.22 -9.47
C THR A 48 -8.48 8.75 -9.44
N TRP A 49 -8.25 7.55 -8.91
CA TRP A 49 -6.94 6.91 -8.97
C TRP A 49 -6.84 6.01 -10.20
N ASN A 50 -5.79 6.19 -10.97
CA ASN A 50 -5.50 5.43 -12.18
C ASN A 50 -4.21 4.64 -12.05
N ALA A 51 -4.22 3.37 -12.45
CA ALA A 51 -3.03 2.53 -12.44
C ALA A 51 -2.07 2.90 -13.58
N ASN A 52 -0.80 3.02 -13.26
CA ASN A 52 0.29 3.12 -14.23
C ASN A 52 0.76 1.72 -14.63
N GLY A 53 0.04 1.09 -15.56
CA GLY A 53 0.29 -0.30 -15.96
C GLY A 53 1.73 -0.56 -16.41
N TRP A 54 2.37 0.40 -17.11
CA TRP A 54 3.75 0.27 -17.54
C TRP A 54 4.74 0.16 -16.37
N VAL A 55 4.45 0.79 -15.22
CA VAL A 55 5.26 0.68 -14.00
C VAL A 55 5.19 -0.74 -13.44
N LYS A 56 3.99 -1.31 -13.37
CA LYS A 56 3.81 -2.70 -12.94
C LYS A 56 4.50 -3.69 -13.90
N GLN A 57 4.43 -3.42 -15.21
CA GLN A 57 5.16 -4.22 -16.22
C GLN A 57 6.67 -4.15 -15.99
N GLY A 58 7.22 -2.96 -15.71
CA GLY A 58 8.64 -2.79 -15.39
C GLY A 58 9.06 -3.60 -14.17
N ILE A 59 8.23 -3.64 -13.13
CA ILE A 59 8.47 -4.49 -11.94
C ILE A 59 8.49 -5.97 -12.34
N LEU A 60 7.53 -6.43 -13.16
CA LEU A 60 7.52 -7.83 -13.63
C LEU A 60 8.73 -8.16 -14.51
N VAL A 61 9.20 -7.24 -15.33
CA VAL A 61 10.47 -7.38 -16.08
C VAL A 61 11.63 -7.62 -15.13
N GLY A 62 11.71 -6.87 -14.04
CA GLY A 62 12.74 -7.06 -13.02
C GLY A 62 12.71 -8.46 -12.40
N PHE A 63 11.51 -9.00 -12.09
CA PHE A 63 11.38 -10.37 -11.59
C PHE A 63 11.80 -11.42 -12.62
N ARG A 64 11.52 -11.18 -13.92
CA ARG A 64 11.94 -12.09 -15.01
C ARG A 64 13.46 -12.07 -15.22
N LEU A 65 14.10 -10.89 -15.15
CA LEU A 65 15.55 -10.73 -15.32
C LEU A 65 16.35 -11.25 -14.14
N GLY A 66 15.79 -11.13 -12.93
CA GLY A 66 16.50 -11.40 -11.70
C GLY A 66 16.90 -12.87 -11.53
N GLN A 67 18.12 -13.08 -11.02
CA GLN A 67 18.65 -14.37 -10.65
C GLN A 67 18.69 -14.47 -9.12
N ILE A 68 18.44 -15.67 -8.59
CA ILE A 68 18.58 -15.90 -7.15
C ILE A 68 20.07 -15.88 -6.80
N ILE A 69 20.42 -14.99 -5.89
CA ILE A 69 21.76 -14.89 -5.33
C ILE A 69 21.71 -14.94 -3.81
N ASP A 70 22.86 -15.21 -3.20
CA ASP A 70 23.04 -15.08 -1.77
C ASP A 70 23.26 -13.59 -1.42
N GLN A 71 22.32 -13.02 -0.65
CA GLN A 71 22.35 -11.66 -0.12
C GLN A 71 22.49 -11.65 1.40
N SER A 72 23.02 -12.75 1.96
CA SER A 72 23.16 -12.93 3.40
C SER A 72 24.11 -11.92 4.01
N GLU A 73 23.77 -11.41 5.20
CA GLU A 73 24.59 -10.45 5.94
C GLU A 73 24.66 -10.83 7.42
N GLY A 74 25.87 -10.94 7.96
CA GLY A 74 26.10 -11.37 9.32
C GLY A 74 25.50 -12.75 9.61
N ALA A 75 24.57 -12.81 10.58
CA ALA A 75 23.86 -14.04 10.94
C ALA A 75 22.58 -14.29 10.13
N PHE A 76 22.13 -13.30 9.38
CA PHE A 76 20.91 -13.38 8.57
C PHE A 76 21.17 -14.03 7.23
N ARG A 77 20.28 -14.92 6.81
CA ARG A 77 20.38 -15.65 5.53
C ARG A 77 19.27 -15.22 4.61
N PHE A 78 19.64 -14.66 3.44
CA PHE A 78 18.71 -14.19 2.42
C PHE A 78 19.10 -14.71 1.05
N PHE A 79 18.14 -15.26 0.31
CA PHE A 79 18.33 -15.76 -1.04
C PHE A 79 17.21 -15.21 -1.91
N ASP A 80 17.48 -14.18 -2.68
CA ASP A 80 16.46 -13.50 -3.49
C ASP A 80 17.03 -12.97 -4.80
N LYS A 81 16.16 -12.39 -5.61
CA LYS A 81 16.48 -11.77 -6.90
C LYS A 81 17.48 -10.65 -6.72
N ASP A 82 18.58 -10.72 -7.44
CA ASP A 82 19.61 -9.68 -7.47
C ASP A 82 19.13 -8.32 -8.02
N THR A 83 18.02 -8.32 -8.75
CA THR A 83 17.33 -7.11 -9.22
C THR A 83 16.55 -6.38 -8.12
N TYR A 84 16.24 -7.04 -7.01
CA TYR A 84 15.46 -6.47 -5.90
C TYR A 84 16.16 -6.62 -4.54
N PRO A 85 17.36 -6.05 -4.37
CA PRO A 85 18.03 -6.05 -3.08
C PRO A 85 17.29 -5.16 -2.07
N ILE A 86 17.80 -5.13 -0.85
CA ILE A 86 17.42 -4.11 0.14
C ILE A 86 17.76 -2.73 -0.45
N LYS A 87 16.84 -1.76 -0.26
CA LYS A 87 17.04 -0.36 -0.70
C LYS A 87 18.28 0.22 -0.02
N PRO A 88 19.25 0.75 -0.78
CA PRO A 88 20.36 1.48 -0.21
C PRO A 88 19.84 2.80 0.37
N MET A 89 20.06 3.01 1.66
CA MET A 89 19.61 4.22 2.37
C MET A 89 20.75 4.85 3.17
N THR A 90 20.70 6.16 3.29
CA THR A 90 21.64 6.97 4.05
C THR A 90 20.90 7.93 5.00
N LEU A 91 21.64 8.62 5.85
CA LEU A 91 21.05 9.66 6.73
C LEU A 91 20.46 10.83 5.93
N ASP A 92 20.94 11.07 4.72
CA ASP A 92 20.48 12.18 3.86
C ASP A 92 19.06 11.94 3.32
N ASP A 93 18.59 10.69 3.27
CA ASP A 93 17.21 10.35 2.90
C ASP A 93 16.20 10.92 3.93
N GLY A 94 16.64 11.18 5.16
CA GLY A 94 15.81 11.74 6.21
C GLY A 94 14.67 10.82 6.67
N VAL A 95 14.83 9.52 6.49
CA VAL A 95 13.93 8.46 6.95
C VAL A 95 14.48 7.86 8.23
N ARG A 96 13.64 7.72 9.25
CA ARG A 96 14.00 7.07 10.51
C ARG A 96 13.68 5.58 10.44
N VAL A 97 14.69 4.75 10.33
CA VAL A 97 14.55 3.28 10.40
C VAL A 97 15.04 2.81 11.76
N VAL A 98 14.12 2.34 12.61
CA VAL A 98 14.45 1.87 13.96
C VAL A 98 15.08 0.46 13.87
N PRO A 99 16.19 0.17 14.59
CA PRO A 99 16.82 -1.15 14.55
C PRO A 99 15.87 -2.27 14.97
N GLY A 100 15.89 -3.40 14.28
CA GLY A 100 15.06 -4.56 14.66
C GLY A 100 14.51 -5.40 13.51
N GLY A 101 15.13 -5.38 12.34
CA GLY A 101 14.83 -6.32 11.25
C GLY A 101 13.78 -5.86 10.25
N SER A 102 13.57 -4.54 10.14
CA SER A 102 12.76 -3.98 9.04
C SER A 102 13.43 -4.19 7.69
N THR A 103 12.63 -4.35 6.64
CA THR A 103 13.13 -4.46 5.27
C THR A 103 12.38 -3.52 4.34
N ILE A 104 13.13 -2.73 3.58
CA ILE A 104 12.64 -1.87 2.51
C ILE A 104 13.31 -2.35 1.22
N ARG A 105 12.51 -2.72 0.25
CA ARG A 105 13.00 -3.26 -1.02
C ARG A 105 13.35 -2.13 -1.98
N ARG A 106 14.44 -2.29 -2.77
CA ARG A 106 14.76 -1.37 -3.87
C ARG A 106 13.56 -1.20 -4.80
N GLY A 107 13.34 0.02 -5.28
CA GLY A 107 12.14 0.40 -6.04
C GLY A 107 10.94 0.75 -5.15
N ALA A 108 11.13 0.93 -3.85
CA ALA A 108 10.14 1.50 -2.94
C ALA A 108 10.53 2.94 -2.60
N HIS A 109 9.63 3.90 -2.77
CA HIS A 109 9.83 5.29 -2.36
C HIS A 109 9.39 5.50 -0.93
N LEU A 110 10.26 6.10 -0.12
CA LEU A 110 9.93 6.63 1.21
C LEU A 110 10.36 8.09 1.24
N ALA A 111 9.41 8.98 1.46
CA ALA A 111 9.68 10.41 1.53
C ALA A 111 10.33 10.78 2.87
N ARG A 112 10.94 11.98 2.92
CA ARG A 112 11.55 12.54 4.12
C ARG A 112 10.54 12.61 5.28
N GLY A 113 10.99 12.25 6.49
CA GLY A 113 10.18 12.26 7.70
C GLY A 113 9.37 10.98 7.93
N VAL A 114 9.47 9.99 7.04
CA VAL A 114 8.87 8.67 7.27
C VAL A 114 9.58 7.98 8.44
N VAL A 115 8.79 7.33 9.31
CA VAL A 115 9.27 6.54 10.45
C VAL A 115 8.89 5.06 10.24
N CYS A 116 9.90 4.18 10.31
CA CYS A 116 9.76 2.74 10.17
C CYS A 116 10.05 2.04 11.50
N MET A 117 9.03 1.47 12.12
CA MET A 117 9.15 0.70 13.38
C MET A 117 9.33 -0.79 13.10
N PRO A 118 10.24 -1.48 13.84
CA PRO A 118 10.61 -2.84 13.50
C PRO A 118 9.66 -3.91 14.06
N PRO A 119 9.65 -5.10 13.43
CA PRO A 119 9.99 -5.32 12.04
C PRO A 119 8.81 -4.91 11.14
N MET A 120 9.07 -4.16 10.08
CA MET A 120 8.07 -3.84 9.06
C MET A 120 8.61 -4.22 7.68
N TYR A 121 7.73 -4.25 6.66
CA TYR A 121 8.14 -4.57 5.30
C TYR A 121 7.50 -3.61 4.28
N VAL A 122 8.33 -3.00 3.42
CA VAL A 122 7.90 -2.18 2.28
C VAL A 122 8.40 -2.82 0.99
N ASN A 123 7.47 -3.18 0.11
CA ASN A 123 7.77 -3.91 -1.12
C ASN A 123 7.98 -2.96 -2.33
N VAL A 124 8.54 -3.51 -3.41
CA VAL A 124 8.83 -2.81 -4.66
C VAL A 124 7.58 -2.11 -5.23
N GLY A 125 7.75 -0.91 -5.77
CA GLY A 125 6.69 -0.09 -6.34
C GLY A 125 5.80 0.61 -5.31
N ALA A 126 5.98 0.32 -4.02
CA ALA A 126 5.29 1.03 -2.96
C ALA A 126 5.77 2.49 -2.89
N TYR A 127 4.85 3.40 -2.58
CA TYR A 127 5.11 4.80 -2.36
C TYR A 127 4.60 5.20 -0.97
N VAL A 128 5.47 5.71 -0.12
CA VAL A 128 5.15 6.17 1.24
C VAL A 128 5.53 7.64 1.36
N ASP A 129 4.53 8.51 1.49
CA ASP A 129 4.74 9.96 1.50
C ASP A 129 5.15 10.49 2.88
N ALA A 130 5.52 11.77 2.91
CA ALA A 130 6.17 12.46 4.02
C ALA A 130 5.41 12.37 5.34
N GLY A 131 6.15 12.25 6.44
CA GLY A 131 5.60 12.25 7.80
C GLY A 131 4.79 11.00 8.17
N THR A 132 4.74 10.00 7.32
CA THR A 132 4.00 8.75 7.56
C THR A 132 4.77 7.83 8.50
N MET A 133 4.05 7.16 9.41
CA MET A 133 4.58 6.09 10.25
C MET A 133 4.13 4.72 9.73
N VAL A 134 5.11 3.82 9.55
CA VAL A 134 4.89 2.39 9.28
C VAL A 134 5.31 1.63 10.54
N ASP A 135 4.33 1.22 11.35
CA ASP A 135 4.58 0.64 12.66
C ASP A 135 4.98 -0.84 12.61
N SER A 136 5.28 -1.43 13.76
CA SER A 136 5.81 -2.78 13.90
C SER A 136 4.91 -3.83 13.26
N HIS A 137 5.51 -4.77 12.52
CA HIS A 137 4.81 -5.82 11.76
C HIS A 137 3.87 -5.32 10.65
N ALA A 138 3.85 -4.02 10.35
CA ALA A 138 3.06 -3.52 9.23
C ALA A 138 3.68 -3.91 7.88
N LEU A 139 2.81 -4.16 6.91
CA LEU A 139 3.15 -4.43 5.52
C LEU A 139 2.67 -3.29 4.63
N VAL A 140 3.57 -2.76 3.80
CA VAL A 140 3.22 -1.98 2.60
C VAL A 140 3.53 -2.84 1.37
N GLY A 141 2.48 -3.40 0.79
CA GLY A 141 2.58 -4.34 -0.34
C GLY A 141 3.03 -3.67 -1.64
N SER A 142 3.36 -4.51 -2.62
CA SER A 142 3.84 -4.03 -3.93
C SER A 142 2.86 -3.03 -4.55
N CYS A 143 3.38 -1.91 -5.01
CA CYS A 143 2.61 -0.85 -5.67
C CYS A 143 1.64 -0.07 -4.79
N ALA A 144 1.47 -0.39 -3.50
CA ALA A 144 0.60 0.36 -2.61
C ALA A 144 1.01 1.83 -2.52
N GLN A 145 0.02 2.73 -2.46
CA GLN A 145 0.22 4.18 -2.44
C GLN A 145 -0.24 4.71 -1.09
N ILE A 146 0.69 5.22 -0.29
CA ILE A 146 0.43 5.77 1.04
C ILE A 146 0.70 7.26 1.00
N GLY A 147 -0.27 8.06 1.42
CA GLY A 147 -0.22 9.51 1.48
C GLY A 147 0.62 10.04 2.64
N LYS A 148 0.52 11.35 2.86
CA LYS A 148 1.25 12.08 3.91
C LYS A 148 0.60 11.88 5.27
N HIS A 149 1.43 11.93 6.32
CA HIS A 149 0.98 11.92 7.72
C HIS A 149 0.05 10.74 8.06
N VAL A 150 0.14 9.65 7.29
CA VAL A 150 -0.60 8.41 7.55
C VAL A 150 0.03 7.70 8.74
N HIS A 151 -0.81 7.09 9.57
CA HIS A 151 -0.35 6.14 10.57
C HIS A 151 -0.82 4.73 10.20
N LEU A 152 0.11 3.87 9.80
CA LEU A 152 -0.13 2.44 9.67
C LEU A 152 0.26 1.79 11.00
N SER A 153 -0.72 1.55 11.87
CA SER A 153 -0.47 0.99 13.21
C SER A 153 0.04 -0.46 13.15
N ALA A 154 0.46 -0.98 14.29
CA ALA A 154 1.07 -2.29 14.40
C ALA A 154 0.25 -3.39 13.70
N ALA A 155 0.93 -4.21 12.90
CA ALA A 155 0.37 -5.30 12.10
C ALA A 155 -0.70 -4.87 11.07
N ALA A 156 -0.76 -3.59 10.68
CA ALA A 156 -1.59 -3.16 9.56
C ALA A 156 -1.06 -3.76 8.25
N GLN A 157 -1.95 -4.36 7.46
CA GLN A 157 -1.60 -5.05 6.22
C GLN A 157 -2.17 -4.29 5.02
N ILE A 158 -1.34 -3.53 4.33
CA ILE A 158 -1.71 -2.88 3.07
C ILE A 158 -1.29 -3.78 1.93
N GLY A 159 -2.29 -4.40 1.29
CA GLY A 159 -2.09 -5.42 0.27
C GLY A 159 -1.38 -4.90 -0.98
N GLY A 160 -0.57 -5.75 -1.58
CA GLY A 160 0.04 -5.49 -2.88
C GLY A 160 -0.90 -5.86 -4.02
N VAL A 161 -0.94 -5.05 -5.08
CA VAL A 161 -1.69 -5.32 -6.32
C VAL A 161 -0.74 -5.15 -7.50
N LEU A 162 0.08 -6.15 -7.75
CA LEU A 162 0.96 -6.17 -8.91
C LEU A 162 0.22 -6.66 -10.16
N GLU A 163 -0.61 -7.67 -9.99
CA GLU A 163 -1.46 -8.25 -11.04
C GLU A 163 -2.94 -8.24 -10.59
N PRO A 164 -3.89 -8.06 -11.53
CA PRO A 164 -3.68 -7.71 -12.95
C PRO A 164 -3.11 -6.29 -13.13
N ILE A 165 -2.35 -6.09 -14.21
CA ILE A 165 -1.58 -4.86 -14.48
C ILE A 165 -2.47 -3.60 -14.47
N GLY A 166 -3.70 -3.69 -15.01
CA GLY A 166 -4.66 -2.59 -15.08
C GLY A 166 -5.38 -2.29 -13.77
N ALA A 167 -5.27 -3.15 -12.75
CA ALA A 167 -5.94 -2.90 -11.47
C ALA A 167 -5.24 -1.78 -10.71
N VAL A 168 -6.01 -0.88 -10.12
CA VAL A 168 -5.47 0.15 -9.22
C VAL A 168 -4.93 -0.54 -7.97
N PRO A 169 -3.72 -0.18 -7.49
CA PRO A 169 -3.22 -0.69 -6.21
C PRO A 169 -4.04 -0.16 -5.04
N VAL A 170 -3.78 -0.70 -3.84
CA VAL A 170 -4.36 -0.12 -2.63
C VAL A 170 -3.82 1.30 -2.45
N VAL A 171 -4.73 2.21 -2.13
CA VAL A 171 -4.42 3.61 -1.86
C VAL A 171 -4.92 3.99 -0.46
N ILE A 172 -4.05 4.58 0.33
CA ILE A 172 -4.35 5.24 1.60
C ILE A 172 -3.99 6.71 1.40
N GLU A 173 -4.98 7.60 1.36
CA GLU A 173 -4.75 9.04 1.15
C GLU A 173 -4.20 9.72 2.42
N ASP A 174 -3.95 11.05 2.34
CA ASP A 174 -3.31 11.83 3.39
C ASP A 174 -4.11 11.79 4.71
N ASP A 175 -3.42 11.93 5.83
CA ASP A 175 -3.99 12.04 7.19
C ASP A 175 -4.89 10.86 7.64
N VAL A 176 -4.80 9.72 6.96
CA VAL A 176 -5.53 8.50 7.32
C VAL A 176 -4.87 7.82 8.52
N PHE A 177 -5.70 7.37 9.46
CA PHE A 177 -5.29 6.50 10.56
C PHE A 177 -5.76 5.06 10.29
N VAL A 178 -4.82 4.13 10.19
CA VAL A 178 -5.11 2.69 10.03
C VAL A 178 -4.78 1.98 11.33
N GLY A 179 -5.79 1.55 12.06
CA GLY A 179 -5.68 0.88 13.35
C GLY A 179 -4.95 -0.46 13.31
N GLY A 180 -4.49 -0.92 14.46
CA GLY A 180 -3.73 -2.16 14.58
C GLY A 180 -4.47 -3.38 14.04
N GLY A 181 -3.76 -4.26 13.33
CA GLY A 181 -4.33 -5.47 12.74
C GLY A 181 -5.37 -5.23 11.64
N CYS A 182 -5.48 -4.01 11.10
CA CYS A 182 -6.32 -3.76 9.92
C CYS A 182 -5.73 -4.41 8.67
N GLY A 183 -6.62 -4.78 7.74
CA GLY A 183 -6.24 -5.22 6.41
C GLY A 183 -6.96 -4.42 5.33
N VAL A 184 -6.20 -3.88 4.36
CA VAL A 184 -6.75 -3.17 3.19
C VAL A 184 -6.20 -3.82 1.93
N TYR A 185 -7.07 -4.42 1.12
CA TYR A 185 -6.69 -5.29 0.00
C TYR A 185 -7.41 -4.93 -1.30
N GLU A 186 -7.00 -5.56 -2.40
CA GLU A 186 -7.71 -5.60 -3.69
C GLU A 186 -8.06 -4.23 -4.27
N GLY A 187 -7.13 -3.27 -4.19
CA GLY A 187 -7.31 -1.95 -4.80
C GLY A 187 -8.34 -1.06 -4.11
N CYS A 188 -8.63 -1.32 -2.82
CA CYS A 188 -9.44 -0.39 -2.04
C CYS A 188 -8.75 0.96 -1.91
N VAL A 189 -9.55 2.02 -1.91
CA VAL A 189 -9.11 3.41 -1.70
C VAL A 189 -9.67 3.90 -0.36
N VAL A 190 -8.82 4.32 0.54
CA VAL A 190 -9.20 4.97 1.80
C VAL A 190 -8.91 6.45 1.64
N ARG A 191 -9.98 7.27 1.58
CA ARG A 191 -9.89 8.69 1.31
C ARG A 191 -9.35 9.46 2.50
N GLU A 192 -8.86 10.67 2.22
CA GLU A 192 -8.21 11.58 3.16
C GLU A 192 -8.89 11.65 4.53
N GLY A 193 -8.09 11.63 5.59
CA GLY A 193 -8.55 11.78 6.97
C GLY A 193 -9.44 10.67 7.52
N ALA A 194 -9.69 9.58 6.78
CA ALA A 194 -10.48 8.47 7.31
C ALA A 194 -9.74 7.75 8.45
N VAL A 195 -10.51 7.11 9.33
CA VAL A 195 -10.02 6.33 10.47
C VAL A 195 -10.56 4.92 10.37
N LEU A 196 -9.67 3.93 10.27
CA LEU A 196 -10.01 2.52 10.39
C LEU A 196 -9.66 2.07 11.81
N ALA A 197 -10.67 1.73 12.62
CA ALA A 197 -10.45 1.18 13.96
C ALA A 197 -9.75 -0.19 13.88
N ALA A 198 -9.07 -0.59 14.95
CA ALA A 198 -8.34 -1.85 14.98
C ALA A 198 -9.20 -3.04 14.52
N GLY A 199 -8.59 -3.90 13.67
CA GLY A 199 -9.23 -5.11 13.16
C GLY A 199 -10.20 -4.91 11.99
N VAL A 200 -10.30 -3.72 11.40
CA VAL A 200 -11.09 -3.51 10.17
C VAL A 200 -10.42 -4.20 8.99
N ILE A 201 -11.18 -5.02 8.26
CA ILE A 201 -10.72 -5.69 7.05
C ILE A 201 -11.55 -5.20 5.86
N LEU A 202 -10.86 -4.65 4.85
CA LEU A 202 -11.42 -4.18 3.59
C LEU A 202 -10.87 -5.00 2.42
N THR A 203 -11.76 -5.52 1.60
CA THR A 203 -11.46 -6.15 0.32
C THR A 203 -12.31 -5.53 -0.77
N GLY A 204 -11.99 -5.73 -2.03
CA GLY A 204 -12.79 -5.23 -3.13
C GLY A 204 -14.24 -5.72 -3.14
N SER A 205 -14.57 -6.79 -2.42
CA SER A 205 -15.92 -7.34 -2.28
C SER A 205 -16.62 -6.95 -0.98
N SER A 206 -15.96 -6.20 -0.09
CA SER A 206 -16.57 -5.76 1.17
C SER A 206 -17.79 -4.88 0.92
N ARG A 207 -18.77 -5.00 1.80
CA ARG A 207 -19.90 -4.07 1.92
C ARG A 207 -19.69 -3.26 3.17
N VAL A 208 -19.54 -1.96 3.04
CA VAL A 208 -19.34 -1.05 4.16
C VAL A 208 -20.64 -0.31 4.42
N TYR A 209 -21.21 -0.50 5.59
CA TYR A 209 -22.49 0.10 5.97
C TYR A 209 -22.24 1.45 6.64
N ASP A 210 -22.77 2.51 6.03
CA ASP A 210 -22.68 3.86 6.55
C ASP A 210 -23.97 4.19 7.33
N LEU A 211 -23.87 4.24 8.67
CA LEU A 211 -25.01 4.53 9.54
C LEU A 211 -25.37 6.01 9.59
N VAL A 212 -24.45 6.88 9.14
CA VAL A 212 -24.70 8.33 9.15
C VAL A 212 -25.49 8.77 7.93
N ASN A 213 -25.11 8.24 6.76
CA ASN A 213 -25.74 8.57 5.48
C ASN A 213 -26.75 7.53 5.00
N GLU A 214 -27.01 6.48 5.81
CA GLU A 214 -27.93 5.39 5.51
C GLU A 214 -27.69 4.72 4.15
N THR A 215 -26.41 4.50 3.81
CA THR A 215 -26.01 3.94 2.53
C THR A 215 -25.04 2.76 2.69
N VAL A 216 -24.82 2.03 1.62
CA VAL A 216 -23.89 0.89 1.58
C VAL A 216 -22.85 1.15 0.50
N HIS A 217 -21.59 1.33 0.90
CA HIS A 217 -20.50 1.45 -0.03
C HIS A 217 -20.07 0.05 -0.49
N THR A 218 -19.99 -0.10 -1.80
CA THR A 218 -19.52 -1.31 -2.50
C THR A 218 -18.58 -0.88 -3.61
N ARG A 219 -17.96 -1.84 -4.27
CA ARG A 219 -17.19 -1.56 -5.49
C ARG A 219 -18.07 -0.82 -6.50
N GLY A 220 -17.75 0.44 -6.76
CA GLY A 220 -18.46 1.29 -7.71
C GLY A 220 -18.08 1.02 -9.17
N ASP A 221 -18.55 1.88 -10.07
CA ASP A 221 -18.27 1.82 -11.51
C ASP A 221 -16.77 1.99 -11.82
N SER A 222 -16.02 2.65 -10.93
CA SER A 222 -14.54 2.72 -10.96
C SER A 222 -13.85 1.36 -10.78
N GLY A 223 -14.59 0.34 -10.37
CA GLY A 223 -14.05 -0.97 -10.03
C GLY A 223 -13.32 -1.02 -8.67
N GLN A 224 -13.45 0.02 -7.84
CA GLN A 224 -12.80 0.16 -6.53
C GLN A 224 -13.84 0.27 -5.42
N LEU A 225 -13.52 -0.30 -4.25
CA LEU A 225 -14.23 0.05 -3.01
C LEU A 225 -13.55 1.29 -2.43
N GLU A 226 -14.32 2.35 -2.20
CA GLU A 226 -13.82 3.58 -1.60
C GLU A 226 -14.42 3.80 -0.22
N ILE A 227 -13.57 4.12 0.74
CA ILE A 227 -13.97 4.63 2.06
C ILE A 227 -13.99 6.14 1.98
N PRO A 228 -15.11 6.80 2.28
CA PRO A 228 -15.23 8.26 2.18
C PRO A 228 -14.23 9.01 3.07
N ALA A 229 -13.89 10.24 2.65
CA ALA A 229 -13.01 11.11 3.42
C ALA A 229 -13.59 11.35 4.83
N GLY A 230 -12.72 11.31 5.83
CA GLY A 230 -13.08 11.51 7.23
C GLY A 230 -13.96 10.44 7.86
N ALA A 231 -14.32 9.36 7.15
CA ALA A 231 -15.15 8.29 7.70
C ALA A 231 -14.43 7.54 8.83
N VAL A 232 -15.14 7.28 9.93
CA VAL A 232 -14.66 6.44 11.04
C VAL A 232 -15.31 5.07 10.91
N VAL A 233 -14.49 4.08 10.53
CA VAL A 233 -14.91 2.71 10.25
C VAL A 233 -14.55 1.81 11.41
N VAL A 234 -15.48 0.98 11.85
CA VAL A 234 -15.25 -0.02 12.90
C VAL A 234 -15.57 -1.43 12.39
N PRO A 235 -15.01 -2.48 13.01
CA PRO A 235 -15.46 -3.83 12.76
C PRO A 235 -16.93 -3.99 13.15
N GLY A 236 -17.70 -4.67 12.30
CA GLY A 236 -19.10 -4.97 12.55
C GLY A 236 -19.49 -6.30 11.92
N SER A 237 -20.79 -6.58 11.90
CA SER A 237 -21.33 -7.76 11.25
C SER A 237 -22.70 -7.49 10.65
N ARG A 238 -23.06 -8.26 9.64
CA ARG A 238 -24.41 -8.29 9.05
C ARG A 238 -25.01 -9.68 9.14
N ALA A 239 -26.30 -9.76 9.39
CA ALA A 239 -27.02 -11.03 9.39
C ALA A 239 -26.97 -11.72 8.03
N VAL A 240 -26.91 -13.04 8.02
CA VAL A 240 -27.04 -13.84 6.81
C VAL A 240 -28.51 -13.93 6.42
N ALA A 241 -28.81 -13.67 5.14
CA ALA A 241 -30.20 -13.64 4.67
C ALA A 241 -30.82 -15.04 4.37
N SER A 242 -29.98 -16.09 4.21
CA SER A 242 -30.48 -17.44 3.92
C SER A 242 -31.23 -18.04 5.14
N GLU A 243 -32.25 -18.85 4.89
CA GLU A 243 -33.00 -19.54 5.95
C GLU A 243 -32.09 -20.35 6.89
N PHE A 244 -31.13 -21.07 6.33
CA PHE A 244 -30.13 -21.80 7.11
C PHE A 244 -29.29 -20.88 7.99
N GLY A 245 -28.84 -19.73 7.46
CA GLY A 245 -28.07 -18.76 8.22
C GLY A 245 -28.88 -18.16 9.37
N GLN A 246 -30.14 -17.82 9.14
CA GLN A 246 -31.04 -17.29 10.16
C GLN A 246 -31.32 -18.33 11.23
N ALA A 247 -31.64 -19.58 10.85
CA ALA A 247 -31.90 -20.67 11.78
C ALA A 247 -30.71 -20.98 12.71
N HIS A 248 -29.49 -20.68 12.28
CA HIS A 248 -28.27 -20.89 13.06
C HIS A 248 -27.68 -19.60 13.66
N GLY A 249 -28.36 -18.45 13.53
CA GLY A 249 -27.90 -17.16 14.06
C GLY A 249 -26.57 -16.69 13.46
N LEU A 250 -26.30 -17.05 12.21
CA LEU A 250 -25.02 -16.70 11.56
C LEU A 250 -24.99 -15.24 11.11
N SER A 251 -23.83 -14.61 11.28
CA SER A 251 -23.52 -13.29 10.70
C SER A 251 -22.20 -13.30 9.97
N LEU A 252 -22.04 -12.42 8.99
CA LEU A 252 -20.80 -12.21 8.26
C LEU A 252 -20.18 -10.90 8.73
N ALA A 253 -18.84 -10.87 8.84
CA ALA A 253 -18.11 -9.65 9.13
C ALA A 253 -18.44 -8.57 8.09
N ALA A 254 -18.68 -7.36 8.54
CA ALA A 254 -18.95 -6.21 7.69
C ALA A 254 -18.45 -4.95 8.37
N PRO A 255 -17.57 -4.16 7.72
CA PRO A 255 -17.17 -2.87 8.24
C PRO A 255 -18.34 -1.89 8.31
N VAL A 256 -18.33 -1.02 9.32
CA VAL A 256 -19.43 -0.08 9.57
C VAL A 256 -18.86 1.32 9.80
N ILE A 257 -19.32 2.30 9.03
CA ILE A 257 -19.06 3.72 9.28
C ILE A 257 -20.05 4.18 10.37
N VAL A 258 -19.51 4.58 11.53
CA VAL A 258 -20.31 4.97 12.70
C VAL A 258 -20.40 6.48 12.87
N LYS A 259 -19.45 7.22 12.33
CA LYS A 259 -19.42 8.69 12.31
C LYS A 259 -18.42 9.17 11.26
N TYR A 260 -18.37 10.47 11.06
CA TYR A 260 -17.30 11.16 10.36
C TYR A 260 -16.40 11.91 11.35
N ARG A 261 -15.16 12.15 10.96
CA ARG A 261 -14.12 12.75 11.82
C ARG A 261 -14.57 14.11 12.37
N ASP A 262 -14.36 14.31 13.64
CA ASP A 262 -14.68 15.52 14.38
C ASP A 262 -13.51 15.91 15.31
N ALA A 263 -13.66 17.01 16.05
CA ALA A 263 -12.63 17.48 16.98
C ALA A 263 -12.24 16.45 18.04
N SER A 264 -13.16 15.57 18.48
CA SER A 264 -12.86 14.52 19.46
C SER A 264 -12.03 13.40 18.86
N THR A 265 -12.28 13.04 17.60
CA THR A 265 -11.48 12.08 16.86
C THR A 265 -10.07 12.63 16.63
N ASN A 266 -9.94 13.91 16.28
CA ASN A 266 -8.64 14.57 16.09
C ASN A 266 -7.82 14.58 17.39
N ALA A 267 -8.42 14.81 18.55
CA ALA A 267 -7.73 14.78 19.84
C ALA A 267 -7.18 13.39 20.18
N SER A 268 -7.87 12.31 19.83
CA SER A 268 -7.38 10.94 20.05
C SER A 268 -6.25 10.54 19.10
N THR A 269 -6.20 11.09 17.89
CA THR A 269 -5.10 10.86 16.93
C THR A 269 -3.90 11.77 17.20
N ALA A 270 -4.08 12.97 17.73
CA ALA A 270 -3.00 13.95 18.01
C ALA A 270 -1.99 13.47 19.08
N LEU A 271 -2.41 12.56 19.98
CA LEU A 271 -1.49 12.00 20.98
C LEU A 271 -0.35 11.19 20.32
N GLU A 272 -0.63 10.59 19.15
CA GLU A 272 0.35 9.79 18.42
C GLU A 272 1.33 10.66 17.63
N ASP A 273 0.95 11.88 17.23
CA ASP A 273 1.85 12.83 16.57
C ASP A 273 3.02 13.23 17.47
N ALA A 274 2.83 13.24 18.80
CA ALA A 274 3.89 13.55 19.76
C ALA A 274 4.96 12.44 19.85
N LEU A 275 4.69 11.24 19.30
CA LEU A 275 5.61 10.10 19.30
C LEU A 275 6.48 10.02 18.02
N ARG A 276 6.21 10.85 17.03
CA ARG A 276 6.95 10.97 15.77
C ARG A 276 8.18 11.88 15.89
#